data_7b4e2a090a4cfee04aaeaf7115b80297
#
_entry.id   7b4e2a090a4cfee04aaeaf7115b80297
#
_cell.length_a   1.000
_cell.length_b   1.000
_cell.length_c   1.000
_cell.angle_alpha   90.00
_cell.angle_beta   90.00
_cell.angle_gamma   90.00
#
_symmetry.space_group_name_H-M   'P 1'
#
loop_
_entity.id
_entity.type
_entity.pdbx_description
1 polymer ?
#
loop_
_entity_poly.entity_id
_entity_poly.type
_entity_poly.pdbx_seq_one_letter_code
_entity_poly.pdbx_strand_id
1 'polypeptide(L)'
;MALKVLIRKITVSDQLELDGSSVFLRNDQQIIGTGRAIQIAARGKNRVAELAAGWKEILATAEIDNQSGISSAGLIALTSITFSENSSQESLLYVPMVTKVYRGEVGFEVIIEGPKTLENDLQPALGSFQDGSFSSDAFKGAVAKSIEAFSTTDLEKVVIGRDLLMPIESRPNLATPLKRLHERYPDCWTYAIGDVFGASPELLLRAQSGE
;
A
#
# COMPACT_ATOMS: atom_id res chain seq x y z
N MET A 1 -10.57 23.54 -10.02
CA MET A 1 -11.23 23.76 -8.71
C MET A 1 -10.21 23.34 -7.66
N ALA A 2 -9.90 24.19 -6.68
CA ALA A 2 -8.91 23.88 -5.67
C ALA A 2 -9.38 22.70 -4.80
N LEU A 3 -8.47 21.80 -4.42
CA LEU A 3 -8.75 20.69 -3.54
C LEU A 3 -8.83 21.21 -2.10
N LYS A 4 -10.01 21.19 -1.50
CA LYS A 4 -10.19 21.61 -0.11
C LYS A 4 -9.92 20.47 0.84
N VAL A 5 -9.00 20.70 1.78
CA VAL A 5 -8.49 19.71 2.73
C VAL A 5 -8.63 20.23 4.15
N LEU A 6 -9.34 19.50 4.98
CA LEU A 6 -9.43 19.76 6.42
C LEU A 6 -8.59 18.74 7.18
N ILE A 7 -7.73 19.19 8.09
CA ILE A 7 -6.96 18.32 8.98
C ILE A 7 -7.35 18.62 10.41
N ARG A 8 -7.75 17.59 11.15
CA ARG A 8 -8.13 17.74 12.56
C ARG A 8 -7.53 16.63 13.42
N LYS A 9 -7.35 16.92 14.71
CA LYS A 9 -6.88 15.95 15.70
C LYS A 9 -7.99 14.92 15.96
N ILE A 10 -7.62 13.66 16.13
CA ILE A 10 -8.51 12.58 16.56
C ILE A 10 -7.94 11.87 17.77
N THR A 11 -8.83 11.22 18.54
CA THR A 11 -8.42 10.37 19.65
C THR A 11 -7.88 9.06 19.11
N VAL A 12 -6.76 8.58 19.68
CA VAL A 12 -6.23 7.27 19.37
C VAL A 12 -7.16 6.23 20.00
N SER A 13 -7.64 5.29 19.19
CA SER A 13 -8.42 4.13 19.62
C SER A 13 -7.51 2.93 19.74
N ASP A 14 -7.70 2.13 20.79
CA ASP A 14 -6.98 0.84 20.94
C ASP A 14 -7.45 -0.21 19.93
N GLN A 15 -8.56 0.03 19.24
CA GLN A 15 -9.08 -0.87 18.22
C GLN A 15 -8.62 -0.41 16.84
N LEU A 16 -7.92 -1.30 16.14
CA LEU A 16 -7.58 -1.14 14.73
C LEU A 16 -8.84 -1.34 13.87
N GLU A 17 -9.44 -0.25 13.45
CA GLU A 17 -10.57 -0.24 12.53
C GLU A 17 -10.07 -0.14 11.09
N LEU A 18 -10.07 -1.27 10.38
CA LEU A 18 -9.70 -1.34 8.98
C LEU A 18 -10.96 -1.26 8.10
N ASP A 19 -11.61 -0.10 8.12
CA ASP A 19 -12.75 0.22 7.26
C ASP A 19 -12.32 0.82 5.90
N GLY A 20 -11.01 0.89 5.68
CA GLY A 20 -10.42 1.58 4.55
C GLY A 20 -9.96 0.66 3.42
N SER A 21 -10.01 1.20 2.22
CA SER A 21 -9.49 0.58 0.99
C SER A 21 -7.98 0.65 0.84
N SER A 22 -7.33 1.54 1.61
CA SER A 22 -5.88 1.75 1.55
C SER A 22 -5.30 1.77 2.94
N VAL A 23 -4.30 0.94 3.18
CA VAL A 23 -3.74 0.70 4.51
C VAL A 23 -2.22 0.63 4.43
N PHE A 24 -1.54 1.23 5.42
CA PHE A 24 -0.10 1.11 5.61
C PHE A 24 0.22 1.12 7.10
N LEU A 25 0.57 -0.03 7.66
CA LEU A 25 0.68 -0.27 9.10
C LEU A 25 2.03 -0.87 9.45
N ARG A 26 2.59 -0.44 10.58
CA ARG A 26 3.71 -1.11 11.23
C ARG A 26 3.78 -0.69 12.70
N ASN A 27 3.73 -1.64 13.63
CA ASN A 27 3.71 -1.38 15.06
C ASN A 27 2.60 -0.33 15.40
N ASP A 28 2.99 0.79 16.00
CA ASP A 28 2.11 1.91 16.37
C ASP A 28 1.89 2.95 15.25
N GLN A 29 2.50 2.74 14.08
CA GLN A 29 2.32 3.61 12.92
C GLN A 29 1.23 3.06 12.01
N GLN A 30 0.16 3.84 11.84
CA GLN A 30 -0.98 3.43 11.04
C GLN A 30 -1.42 4.56 10.12
N ILE A 31 -1.59 4.25 8.86
CA ILE A 31 -2.21 5.11 7.85
C ILE A 31 -3.35 4.32 7.25
N ILE A 32 -4.58 4.81 7.41
CA ILE A 32 -5.81 4.15 6.97
C ILE A 32 -6.58 5.13 6.10
N GLY A 33 -6.69 4.82 4.83
CA GLY A 33 -7.39 5.65 3.84
C GLY A 33 -8.72 5.05 3.42
N THR A 34 -9.79 5.84 3.44
CA THR A 34 -11.13 5.43 3.03
C THR A 34 -11.61 6.25 1.85
N GLY A 35 -12.22 5.59 0.88
CA GLY A 35 -12.67 6.19 -0.38
C GLY A 35 -11.48 6.67 -1.24
N ARG A 36 -11.81 7.28 -2.37
CA ARG A 36 -10.80 7.73 -3.34
C ARG A 36 -11.15 9.13 -3.85
N ALA A 37 -10.36 10.13 -3.46
CA ALA A 37 -10.51 11.50 -3.94
C ALA A 37 -9.80 11.70 -5.27
N ILE A 38 -8.56 11.22 -5.38
CA ILE A 38 -7.73 11.36 -6.58
C ILE A 38 -7.02 10.03 -6.84
N GLN A 39 -6.90 9.68 -8.11
CA GLN A 39 -6.04 8.61 -8.59
C GLN A 39 -5.23 9.14 -9.77
N ILE A 40 -3.93 8.87 -9.76
CA ILE A 40 -3.03 9.05 -10.89
C ILE A 40 -2.49 7.68 -11.26
N ALA A 41 -2.48 7.38 -12.56
CA ALA A 41 -1.93 6.15 -13.10
C ALA A 41 -0.83 6.48 -14.11
N ALA A 42 0.25 5.72 -14.10
CA ALA A 42 1.37 5.89 -15.02
C ALA A 42 2.01 4.54 -15.39
N ARG A 43 2.60 4.47 -16.59
CA ARG A 43 3.28 3.27 -17.11
C ARG A 43 4.64 3.62 -17.72
N GLY A 44 5.44 2.61 -17.97
CA GLY A 44 6.68 2.73 -18.71
C GLY A 44 7.82 3.39 -17.92
N LYS A 45 8.82 3.85 -18.65
CA LYS A 45 10.08 4.37 -18.10
C LYS A 45 9.89 5.56 -17.17
N ASN A 46 8.96 6.44 -17.48
CA ASN A 46 8.77 7.72 -16.76
C ASN A 46 7.73 7.62 -15.63
N ARG A 47 7.15 6.45 -15.36
CA ARG A 47 6.04 6.27 -14.41
C ARG A 47 6.26 6.93 -13.03
N VAL A 48 7.47 6.83 -12.50
CA VAL A 48 7.80 7.44 -11.18
C VAL A 48 7.80 8.96 -11.27
N ALA A 49 8.40 9.51 -12.32
CA ALA A 49 8.47 10.96 -12.53
C ALA A 49 7.07 11.56 -12.79
N GLU A 50 6.22 10.86 -13.53
CA GLU A 50 4.84 11.27 -13.81
C GLU A 50 3.99 11.28 -12.53
N LEU A 51 4.07 10.23 -11.69
CA LEU A 51 3.39 10.21 -10.39
C LEU A 51 3.89 11.33 -9.47
N ALA A 52 5.20 11.56 -9.42
CA ALA A 52 5.80 12.63 -8.62
C ALA A 52 5.39 14.03 -9.09
N ALA A 53 5.31 14.25 -10.41
CA ALA A 53 4.83 15.51 -10.97
C ALA A 53 3.36 15.77 -10.63
N GLY A 54 2.50 14.76 -10.81
CA GLY A 54 1.09 14.86 -10.42
C GLY A 54 0.90 15.12 -8.93
N TRP A 55 1.70 14.50 -8.07
CA TRP A 55 1.66 14.77 -6.64
C TRP A 55 2.04 16.20 -6.30
N LYS A 56 3.08 16.74 -6.93
CA LYS A 56 3.49 18.15 -6.76
C LYS A 56 2.39 19.11 -7.19
N GLU A 57 1.69 18.83 -8.28
CA GLU A 57 0.57 19.64 -8.77
C GLU A 57 -0.61 19.63 -7.76
N ILE A 58 -0.95 18.45 -7.21
CA ILE A 58 -1.97 18.34 -6.16
C ILE A 58 -1.60 19.20 -4.96
N LEU A 59 -0.35 19.11 -4.46
CA LEU A 59 0.10 19.90 -3.32
C LEU A 59 0.10 21.40 -3.59
N ALA A 60 0.46 21.82 -4.81
CA ALA A 60 0.50 23.24 -5.19
C ALA A 60 -0.91 23.88 -5.30
N THR A 61 -1.95 23.05 -5.54
CA THR A 61 -3.32 23.54 -5.72
C THR A 61 -4.24 23.25 -4.53
N ALA A 62 -3.77 22.49 -3.53
CA ALA A 62 -4.55 22.15 -2.35
C ALA A 62 -4.67 23.35 -1.39
N GLU A 63 -5.89 23.65 -0.96
CA GLU A 63 -6.21 24.58 0.12
C GLU A 63 -6.31 23.79 1.42
N ILE A 64 -5.27 23.83 2.26
CA ILE A 64 -5.16 23.02 3.47
C ILE A 64 -5.49 23.86 4.70
N ASP A 65 -6.58 23.50 5.38
CA ASP A 65 -6.95 24.03 6.71
C ASP A 65 -6.52 23.02 7.78
N ASN A 66 -5.37 23.28 8.43
CA ASN A 66 -4.85 22.41 9.48
C ASN A 66 -5.26 22.88 10.88
N GLN A 67 -6.31 22.30 11.41
CA GLN A 67 -6.85 22.52 12.76
C GLN A 67 -6.35 21.51 13.80
N SER A 68 -5.45 20.56 13.42
CA SER A 68 -4.99 19.51 14.32
C SER A 68 -4.02 20.00 15.40
N GLY A 69 -3.38 21.14 15.21
CA GLY A 69 -2.26 21.59 16.05
C GLY A 69 -0.97 20.82 15.84
N ILE A 70 -0.90 19.91 14.87
CA ILE A 70 0.27 19.08 14.54
C ILE A 70 0.92 19.66 13.27
N SER A 71 2.11 20.24 13.41
CA SER A 71 2.81 20.91 12.30
C SER A 71 3.19 19.96 11.16
N SER A 72 3.44 18.70 11.46
CA SER A 72 3.79 17.67 10.47
C SER A 72 2.57 16.98 9.83
N ALA A 73 1.34 17.35 10.22
CA ALA A 73 0.14 16.81 9.60
C ALA A 73 -0.08 17.48 8.23
N GLY A 74 -0.33 16.67 7.20
CA GLY A 74 -0.50 17.13 5.84
C GLY A 74 -1.28 16.13 5.00
N LEU A 75 -1.50 16.50 3.74
CA LEU A 75 -2.12 15.62 2.75
C LEU A 75 -1.24 14.38 2.52
N ILE A 76 -1.86 13.22 2.33
CA ILE A 76 -1.19 11.94 2.20
C ILE A 76 -1.61 11.26 0.90
N ALA A 77 -0.61 10.78 0.16
CA ALA A 77 -0.80 9.89 -0.97
C ALA A 77 -0.18 8.51 -0.67
N LEU A 78 -0.85 7.46 -1.10
CA LEU A 78 -0.36 6.09 -1.08
C LEU A 78 -0.04 5.65 -2.51
N THR A 79 1.08 4.97 -2.71
CA THR A 79 1.53 4.58 -4.05
C THR A 79 1.82 3.09 -4.13
N SER A 80 1.48 2.50 -5.29
CA SER A 80 1.92 1.17 -5.70
C SER A 80 2.65 1.31 -7.03
N ILE A 81 3.96 1.06 -7.04
CA ILE A 81 4.80 1.30 -8.21
C ILE A 81 5.31 -0.03 -8.75
N THR A 82 5.08 -0.27 -10.05
CA THR A 82 5.59 -1.46 -10.73
C THR A 82 7.12 -1.45 -10.76
N PHE A 83 7.74 -2.59 -10.49
CA PHE A 83 9.20 -2.73 -10.53
C PHE A 83 9.76 -2.53 -11.93
N SER A 84 9.19 -3.20 -12.93
CA SER A 84 9.64 -3.11 -14.33
C SER A 84 8.93 -2.00 -15.08
N GLU A 85 9.67 -1.25 -15.89
CA GLU A 85 9.11 -0.29 -16.85
C GLU A 85 8.28 -0.95 -17.95
N ASN A 86 8.52 -2.24 -18.21
CA ASN A 86 7.79 -3.05 -19.19
C ASN A 86 6.59 -3.79 -18.60
N SER A 87 6.22 -3.48 -17.34
CA SER A 87 5.04 -4.10 -16.72
C SER A 87 3.76 -3.77 -17.48
N SER A 88 2.90 -4.77 -17.67
CA SER A 88 1.54 -4.57 -18.17
C SER A 88 0.61 -3.88 -17.16
N GLN A 89 1.00 -3.88 -15.89
CA GLN A 89 0.26 -3.21 -14.81
C GLN A 89 0.61 -1.73 -14.72
N GLU A 90 -0.28 -0.94 -14.14
CA GLU A 90 -0.05 0.48 -13.88
C GLU A 90 0.63 0.70 -12.53
N SER A 91 1.47 1.72 -12.48
CA SER A 91 1.87 2.34 -11.23
C SER A 91 0.82 3.35 -10.82
N LEU A 92 0.42 3.33 -9.57
CA LEU A 92 -0.72 4.09 -9.08
C LEU A 92 -0.32 4.99 -7.91
N LEU A 93 -0.93 6.17 -7.86
CA LEU A 93 -0.94 7.07 -6.71
C LEU A 93 -2.39 7.32 -6.33
N TYR A 94 -2.71 7.10 -5.06
CA TYR A 94 -4.03 7.32 -4.49
C TYR A 94 -3.99 8.39 -3.41
N VAL A 95 -4.95 9.33 -3.47
CA VAL A 95 -5.26 10.23 -2.36
C VAL A 95 -6.63 9.83 -1.84
N PRO A 96 -6.74 9.27 -0.62
CA PRO A 96 -8.03 8.90 -0.05
C PRO A 96 -8.91 10.11 0.23
N MET A 97 -10.24 9.90 0.30
CA MET A 97 -11.20 10.94 0.73
C MET A 97 -11.01 11.28 2.20
N VAL A 98 -10.79 10.27 3.03
CA VAL A 98 -10.46 10.42 4.43
C VAL A 98 -9.23 9.59 4.73
N THR A 99 -8.24 10.16 5.40
CA THR A 99 -7.05 9.45 5.86
C THR A 99 -6.90 9.64 7.36
N LYS A 100 -6.97 8.55 8.13
CA LYS A 100 -6.64 8.53 9.55
C LYS A 100 -5.17 8.14 9.71
N VAL A 101 -4.44 8.87 10.53
CA VAL A 101 -3.03 8.63 10.84
C VAL A 101 -2.83 8.52 12.34
N TYR A 102 -2.16 7.46 12.76
CA TYR A 102 -1.78 7.26 14.14
C TYR A 102 -0.27 7.03 14.23
N ARG A 103 0.36 7.65 15.23
CA ARG A 103 1.79 7.52 15.56
C ARG A 103 1.94 7.55 17.07
N GLY A 104 1.93 6.38 17.71
CA GLY A 104 1.82 6.28 19.15
C GLY A 104 0.55 6.94 19.68
N GLU A 105 0.67 7.87 20.59
CA GLU A 105 -0.46 8.59 21.20
C GLU A 105 -1.01 9.76 20.36
N VAL A 106 -0.41 10.02 19.19
CA VAL A 106 -0.82 11.12 18.31
C VAL A 106 -1.67 10.59 17.18
N GLY A 107 -2.90 11.15 17.05
CA GLY A 107 -3.82 10.84 15.96
C GLY A 107 -4.32 12.10 15.27
N PHE A 108 -4.40 12.04 13.93
CA PHE A 108 -5.09 13.08 13.14
C PHE A 108 -5.78 12.44 11.94
N GLU A 109 -6.78 13.14 11.42
CA GLU A 109 -7.41 12.76 10.16
C GLU A 109 -7.32 13.89 9.14
N VAL A 110 -7.20 13.49 7.89
CA VAL A 110 -7.22 14.36 6.72
C VAL A 110 -8.50 14.10 5.96
N ILE A 111 -9.30 15.09 5.72
CA ILE A 111 -10.60 14.99 5.06
C ILE A 111 -10.56 15.84 3.80
N ILE A 112 -10.93 15.25 2.66
CA ILE A 112 -11.10 15.94 1.39
C ILE A 112 -12.60 16.09 1.12
N GLU A 113 -13.04 17.31 0.82
CA GLU A 113 -14.43 17.57 0.47
C GLU A 113 -14.77 16.97 -0.90
N GLY A 114 -15.83 16.16 -0.96
CA GLY A 114 -16.32 15.56 -2.21
C GLY A 114 -17.32 14.42 -1.98
N PRO A 115 -17.90 13.86 -3.05
CA PRO A 115 -18.84 12.75 -2.94
C PRO A 115 -18.10 11.48 -2.45
N LYS A 116 -18.63 10.83 -1.42
CA LYS A 116 -18.08 9.56 -0.91
C LYS A 116 -18.36 8.44 -1.89
N THR A 117 -17.30 7.76 -2.33
CA THR A 117 -17.44 6.48 -3.02
C THR A 117 -17.46 5.37 -1.95
N LEU A 118 -18.60 4.68 -1.83
CA LEU A 118 -18.70 3.51 -0.94
C LEU A 118 -18.10 2.30 -1.65
N GLU A 119 -17.20 1.61 -0.99
CA GLU A 119 -16.73 0.30 -1.44
C GLU A 119 -17.62 -0.80 -0.85
N ASN A 120 -17.92 -1.83 -1.65
CA ASN A 120 -18.78 -2.93 -1.22
C ASN A 120 -18.04 -3.91 -0.32
N ASP A 121 -18.71 -4.35 0.75
CA ASP A 121 -18.23 -5.33 1.74
C ASP A 121 -18.53 -6.79 1.31
N LEU A 122 -18.28 -7.14 0.07
CA LEU A 122 -18.53 -8.50 -0.40
C LEU A 122 -17.44 -9.47 0.10
N GLN A 123 -17.88 -10.63 0.60
CA GLN A 123 -17.00 -11.75 0.91
C GLN A 123 -17.15 -12.80 -0.22
N PRO A 124 -16.28 -12.76 -1.24
CA PRO A 124 -16.40 -13.68 -2.37
C PRO A 124 -16.08 -15.11 -1.96
N ALA A 125 -16.66 -16.06 -2.68
CA ALA A 125 -16.22 -17.45 -2.61
C ALA A 125 -14.76 -17.55 -3.10
N LEU A 126 -13.95 -18.30 -2.35
CA LEU A 126 -12.55 -18.54 -2.69
C LEU A 126 -12.45 -19.87 -3.44
N GLY A 127 -11.77 -19.86 -4.58
CA GLY A 127 -11.42 -21.05 -5.34
C GLY A 127 -10.23 -21.81 -4.73
N SER A 128 -9.82 -22.88 -5.38
CA SER A 128 -8.61 -23.63 -5.04
C SER A 128 -7.36 -22.94 -5.58
N PHE A 129 -6.24 -23.05 -4.86
CA PHE A 129 -4.95 -22.61 -5.36
C PHE A 129 -4.50 -23.40 -6.59
N GLN A 130 -3.97 -22.69 -7.55
CA GLN A 130 -3.39 -23.20 -8.79
C GLN A 130 -1.95 -22.70 -8.91
N ASP A 131 -1.13 -23.41 -9.69
CA ASP A 131 0.20 -22.94 -10.04
C ASP A 131 0.11 -21.65 -10.87
N GLY A 132 1.00 -20.70 -10.56
CA GLY A 132 1.19 -19.49 -11.37
C GLY A 132 2.22 -19.70 -12.48
N SER A 133 3.17 -18.78 -12.59
CA SER A 133 4.24 -18.84 -13.60
C SER A 133 5.23 -20.00 -13.40
N PHE A 134 5.34 -20.50 -12.14
CA PHE A 134 6.18 -21.64 -11.78
C PHE A 134 5.36 -22.76 -11.14
N SER A 135 5.48 -23.98 -11.68
CA SER A 135 4.97 -25.17 -11.00
C SER A 135 5.79 -25.47 -9.73
N SER A 136 5.20 -26.28 -8.83
CA SER A 136 5.91 -26.71 -7.61
C SER A 136 7.26 -27.38 -7.91
N ASP A 137 7.32 -28.23 -8.94
CA ASP A 137 8.54 -28.96 -9.28
C ASP A 137 9.57 -28.07 -9.98
N ALA A 138 9.14 -27.12 -10.83
CA ALA A 138 10.02 -26.12 -11.41
C ALA A 138 10.65 -25.22 -10.32
N PHE A 139 9.89 -24.84 -9.30
CA PHE A 139 10.40 -24.07 -8.16
C PHE A 139 11.45 -24.86 -7.37
N LYS A 140 11.19 -26.14 -7.02
CA LYS A 140 12.15 -27.02 -6.35
C LYS A 140 13.42 -27.20 -7.16
N GLY A 141 13.28 -27.35 -8.49
CA GLY A 141 14.43 -27.42 -9.42
C GLY A 141 15.26 -26.14 -9.43
N ALA A 142 14.64 -24.97 -9.38
CA ALA A 142 15.33 -23.69 -9.28
C ALA A 142 16.09 -23.57 -7.95
N VAL A 143 15.51 -23.99 -6.83
CA VAL A 143 16.18 -24.03 -5.53
C VAL A 143 17.40 -24.95 -5.56
N ALA A 144 17.28 -26.16 -6.10
CA ALA A 144 18.40 -27.10 -6.21
C ALA A 144 19.58 -26.54 -7.04
N LYS A 145 19.28 -25.93 -8.19
CA LYS A 145 20.29 -25.24 -9.02
C LYS A 145 20.95 -24.07 -8.30
N SER A 146 20.21 -23.33 -7.49
CA SER A 146 20.77 -22.22 -6.72
C SER A 146 21.73 -22.70 -5.64
N ILE A 147 21.40 -23.81 -4.96
CA ILE A 147 22.31 -24.43 -3.97
C ILE A 147 23.61 -24.90 -4.65
N GLU A 148 23.54 -25.51 -5.82
CA GLU A 148 24.70 -25.90 -6.60
C GLU A 148 25.55 -24.67 -7.01
N ALA A 149 24.90 -23.58 -7.41
CA ALA A 149 25.58 -22.35 -7.81
C ALA A 149 26.40 -21.71 -6.69
N PHE A 150 25.98 -21.81 -5.43
CA PHE A 150 26.77 -21.34 -4.28
C PHE A 150 28.12 -22.04 -4.12
N SER A 151 28.24 -23.27 -4.61
CA SER A 151 29.47 -24.04 -4.55
C SER A 151 30.38 -23.86 -5.78
N THR A 152 29.84 -23.37 -6.90
CA THR A 152 30.50 -23.33 -8.22
C THR A 152 30.69 -21.93 -8.77
N THR A 153 30.13 -20.91 -8.13
CA THR A 153 30.20 -19.49 -8.55
C THR A 153 30.40 -18.57 -7.35
N ASP A 154 30.61 -17.27 -7.59
CA ASP A 154 30.70 -16.23 -6.56
C ASP A 154 29.32 -15.77 -6.06
N LEU A 155 28.28 -16.54 -6.32
CA LEU A 155 26.92 -16.23 -5.85
C LEU A 155 26.80 -16.51 -4.36
N GLU A 156 26.59 -15.45 -3.55
CA GLU A 156 26.46 -15.57 -2.09
C GLU A 156 25.00 -15.65 -1.62
N LYS A 157 24.08 -15.04 -2.38
CA LYS A 157 22.66 -14.99 -2.02
C LYS A 157 21.78 -14.91 -3.26
N VAL A 158 20.68 -15.64 -3.22
CA VAL A 158 19.58 -15.51 -4.20
C VAL A 158 18.23 -15.63 -3.48
N VAL A 159 17.25 -14.87 -3.93
CA VAL A 159 15.86 -14.98 -3.47
C VAL A 159 15.03 -15.50 -4.64
N ILE A 160 14.38 -16.65 -4.45
CA ILE A 160 13.52 -17.27 -5.44
C ILE A 160 12.07 -17.12 -5.00
N GLY A 161 11.26 -16.50 -5.83
CA GLY A 161 9.82 -16.35 -5.60
C GLY A 161 9.01 -17.35 -6.40
N ARG A 162 7.80 -17.66 -5.91
CA ARG A 162 6.79 -18.42 -6.62
C ARG A 162 5.44 -17.77 -6.41
N ASP A 163 4.68 -17.66 -7.47
CA ASP A 163 3.31 -17.19 -7.45
C ASP A 163 2.31 -18.35 -7.44
N LEU A 164 1.19 -18.15 -6.77
CA LEU A 164 0.03 -19.02 -6.80
C LEU A 164 -1.18 -18.21 -7.24
N LEU A 165 -2.05 -18.82 -8.01
CA LEU A 165 -3.29 -18.20 -8.46
C LEU A 165 -4.46 -18.79 -7.69
N MET A 166 -5.42 -17.95 -7.34
CA MET A 166 -6.68 -18.38 -6.74
C MET A 166 -7.82 -17.59 -7.40
N PRO A 167 -8.70 -18.24 -8.14
CA PRO A 167 -9.88 -17.58 -8.69
C PRO A 167 -10.77 -17.04 -7.58
N ILE A 168 -11.22 -15.80 -7.73
CA ILE A 168 -12.18 -15.13 -6.86
C ILE A 168 -13.28 -14.51 -7.72
N GLU A 169 -14.53 -14.57 -7.24
CA GLU A 169 -15.69 -14.04 -8.00
C GLU A 169 -15.77 -12.50 -7.97
N SER A 170 -15.28 -11.90 -6.88
CA SER A 170 -15.28 -10.45 -6.69
C SER A 170 -14.14 -10.03 -5.77
N ARG A 171 -13.87 -8.73 -5.71
CA ARG A 171 -12.85 -8.19 -4.80
C ARG A 171 -13.23 -8.49 -3.34
N PRO A 172 -12.36 -9.16 -2.55
CA PRO A 172 -12.64 -9.46 -1.16
C PRO A 172 -12.52 -8.22 -0.28
N ASN A 173 -13.27 -8.20 0.83
CA ASN A 173 -12.97 -7.32 1.93
C ASN A 173 -11.65 -7.74 2.59
N LEU A 174 -10.68 -6.84 2.60
CA LEU A 174 -9.34 -7.11 3.11
C LEU A 174 -9.17 -6.83 4.61
N ALA A 175 -10.17 -6.29 5.32
CA ALA A 175 -10.05 -5.88 6.72
C ALA A 175 -9.56 -7.04 7.61
N THR A 176 -10.22 -8.21 7.52
CA THR A 176 -9.84 -9.40 8.31
C THR A 176 -8.45 -9.95 7.94
N PRO A 177 -8.10 -10.19 6.67
CA PRO A 177 -6.76 -10.65 6.30
C PRO A 177 -5.66 -9.67 6.72
N LEU A 178 -5.85 -8.36 6.53
CA LEU A 178 -4.87 -7.34 6.90
C LEU A 178 -4.67 -7.28 8.42
N LYS A 179 -5.77 -7.34 9.19
CA LYS A 179 -5.69 -7.41 10.65
C LYS A 179 -4.87 -8.61 11.13
N ARG A 180 -5.16 -9.81 10.57
CA ARG A 180 -4.40 -11.03 10.88
C ARG A 180 -2.92 -10.94 10.49
N LEU A 181 -2.60 -10.32 9.36
CA LEU A 181 -1.21 -10.10 8.95
C LEU A 181 -0.50 -9.18 9.92
N HIS A 182 -1.11 -8.06 10.30
CA HIS A 182 -0.55 -7.09 11.25
C HIS A 182 -0.34 -7.70 12.64
N GLU A 183 -1.32 -8.43 13.17
CA GLU A 183 -1.23 -9.09 14.47
C GLU A 183 -0.15 -10.20 14.48
N ARG A 184 -0.04 -10.96 13.39
CA ARG A 184 0.92 -12.06 13.29
C ARG A 184 2.35 -11.59 13.02
N TYR A 185 2.51 -10.47 12.32
CA TYR A 185 3.79 -9.93 11.88
C TYR A 185 3.87 -8.41 12.18
N PRO A 186 3.89 -8.01 13.47
CA PRO A 186 3.81 -6.60 13.86
C PRO A 186 5.00 -5.77 13.35
N ASP A 187 6.17 -6.40 13.18
CA ASP A 187 7.38 -5.75 12.66
C ASP A 187 7.41 -5.61 11.14
N CYS A 188 6.46 -6.25 10.43
CA CYS A 188 6.31 -6.08 9.00
C CYS A 188 5.48 -4.83 8.67
N TRP A 189 5.75 -4.25 7.50
CA TRP A 189 4.86 -3.30 6.88
C TRP A 189 3.66 -4.05 6.29
N THR A 190 2.50 -3.95 6.93
CA THR A 190 1.25 -4.46 6.40
C THR A 190 0.61 -3.38 5.55
N TYR A 191 0.27 -3.69 4.32
CA TYR A 191 -0.24 -2.72 3.36
C TYR A 191 -1.38 -3.25 2.50
N ALA A 192 -2.24 -2.33 2.06
CA ALA A 192 -3.17 -2.50 0.95
C ALA A 192 -3.24 -1.19 0.18
N ILE A 193 -2.89 -1.20 -1.09
CA ILE A 193 -2.86 -0.02 -1.96
C ILE A 193 -3.36 -0.44 -3.33
N GLY A 194 -4.55 0.01 -3.72
CA GLY A 194 -5.21 -0.49 -4.92
C GLY A 194 -5.53 -1.98 -4.80
N ASP A 195 -5.05 -2.77 -5.77
CA ASP A 195 -5.27 -4.23 -5.79
C ASP A 195 -4.09 -5.03 -5.21
N VAL A 196 -3.09 -4.33 -4.65
CA VAL A 196 -1.91 -4.96 -4.05
C VAL A 196 -2.01 -4.89 -2.54
N PHE A 197 -1.89 -6.03 -1.86
CA PHE A 197 -1.86 -6.11 -0.41
C PHE A 197 -0.88 -7.17 0.08
N GLY A 198 -0.40 -7.03 1.31
CA GLY A 198 0.53 -7.97 1.89
C GLY A 198 1.18 -7.48 3.17
N ALA A 199 2.21 -8.21 3.59
CA ALA A 199 3.12 -7.83 4.67
C ALA A 199 4.57 -8.07 4.24
N SER A 200 5.46 -7.11 4.51
CA SER A 200 6.88 -7.18 4.13
C SER A 200 7.76 -6.64 5.26
N PRO A 201 8.82 -7.35 5.66
CA PRO A 201 9.78 -6.84 6.63
C PRO A 201 10.74 -5.82 6.01
N GLU A 202 10.85 -5.79 4.68
CA GLU A 202 11.82 -4.98 3.96
C GLU A 202 11.34 -3.53 3.81
N LEU A 203 12.24 -2.59 4.10
CA LEU A 203 12.08 -1.17 3.83
C LEU A 203 13.10 -0.74 2.79
N LEU A 204 12.63 -0.46 1.57
CA LEU A 204 13.51 -0.06 0.48
C LEU A 204 14.15 1.31 0.73
N LEU A 205 13.34 2.28 1.12
CA LEU A 205 13.77 3.66 1.32
C LEU A 205 12.86 4.35 2.33
N ARG A 206 13.46 5.18 3.19
CA ARG A 206 12.76 6.16 4.00
C ARG A 206 13.46 7.50 3.87
N ALA A 207 12.71 8.55 3.54
CA ALA A 207 13.18 9.93 3.56
C ALA A 207 12.32 10.73 4.55
N GLN A 208 12.96 11.52 5.41
CA GLN A 208 12.28 12.36 6.38
C GLN A 208 13.02 13.68 6.48
N SER A 209 12.27 14.81 6.48
CA SER A 209 12.82 16.17 6.59
C SER A 209 13.84 16.54 5.50
N GLY A 210 13.79 15.90 4.33
CA GLY A 210 14.70 16.16 3.22
C GLY A 210 16.02 15.38 3.27
N GLU A 211 16.16 14.43 4.21
CA GLU A 211 17.27 13.49 4.34
C GLU A 211 16.87 12.05 4.03
#